data_d983f183a76b97622ef47aa50ac28d25
#
_entry.id   d983f183a76b97622ef47aa50ac28d25
#
_cell.length_a   1.000
_cell.length_b   1.000
_cell.length_c   1.000
_cell.angle_alpha   90.00
_cell.angle_beta   90.00
_cell.angle_gamma   90.00
#
_symmetry.space_group_name_H-M   'P 1'
#
loop_
_entity.id
_entity.type
_entity.pdbx_description
1 polymer ?
#
loop_
_entity_poly.entity_id
_entity_poly.type
_entity_poly.pdbx_seq_one_letter_code
_entity_poly.pdbx_strand_id
1 'polypeptide(L)'
;VVGSDKYFCQSLIIATGGLSIPKIGASKFGYDIAQKFGLKVIETLPALVPLTFSEKILAICKELTGLSVEAVVSFKKTFFEEGMLFTHRGLSGPSILQISSYWKLGDNIKVNLSPKLDIDKFLNERKISNPKQDISIIVSEILPKRLAHIICNENNVNGNICELSNKIL
;
A
#
# COMPACT_ATOMS: atom_id res chain seq x y z
N VAL A 1 -9.67 35.23 -22.97
CA VAL A 1 -10.50 36.17 -22.22
C VAL A 1 -10.36 35.81 -20.76
N VAL A 2 -10.04 36.78 -19.91
CA VAL A 2 -9.98 36.63 -18.45
C VAL A 2 -10.98 37.61 -17.87
N GLY A 3 -12.07 37.09 -17.29
CA GLY A 3 -13.21 37.95 -16.92
C GLY A 3 -13.83 38.60 -18.14
N SER A 4 -13.87 39.93 -18.18
CA SER A 4 -14.32 40.75 -19.33
C SER A 4 -13.21 41.05 -20.33
N ASP A 5 -11.93 40.82 -19.99
CA ASP A 5 -10.81 41.29 -20.76
C ASP A 5 -10.35 40.28 -21.81
N LYS A 6 -9.96 40.79 -22.98
CA LYS A 6 -9.41 39.99 -24.09
C LYS A 6 -7.90 40.26 -24.21
N TYR A 7 -7.13 39.20 -24.17
CA TYR A 7 -5.68 39.22 -24.40
C TYR A 7 -5.37 38.53 -25.73
N PHE A 8 -4.54 39.13 -26.55
CA PHE A 8 -4.06 38.55 -27.81
C PHE A 8 -2.65 38.04 -27.63
N CYS A 9 -2.37 36.82 -28.08
CA CYS A 9 -1.08 36.20 -28.02
C CYS A 9 -0.84 35.28 -29.21
N GLN A 10 0.42 35.04 -29.57
CA GLN A 10 0.80 34.08 -30.62
C GLN A 10 0.68 32.65 -30.17
N SER A 11 0.92 32.40 -28.88
CA SER A 11 0.86 31.08 -28.27
C SER A 11 0.31 31.18 -26.84
N LEU A 12 -0.49 30.19 -26.45
CA LEU A 12 -1.05 30.08 -25.11
C LEU A 12 -0.62 28.75 -24.46
N ILE A 13 -0.08 28.84 -23.25
CA ILE A 13 0.28 27.67 -22.44
C ILE A 13 -0.79 27.49 -21.36
N ILE A 14 -1.40 26.30 -21.33
CA ILE A 14 -2.33 25.90 -20.28
C ILE A 14 -1.54 25.10 -19.22
N ALA A 15 -1.33 25.71 -18.05
CA ALA A 15 -0.55 25.15 -16.94
C ALA A 15 -1.36 25.15 -15.64
N THR A 16 -2.62 24.71 -15.70
CA THR A 16 -3.59 24.78 -14.58
C THR A 16 -3.54 23.58 -13.65
N GLY A 17 -2.60 22.65 -13.86
CA GLY A 17 -2.55 21.38 -13.12
C GLY A 17 -3.67 20.43 -13.50
N GLY A 18 -3.82 19.37 -12.72
CA GLY A 18 -4.82 18.32 -12.90
C GLY A 18 -5.74 18.13 -11.69
N LEU A 19 -6.39 16.98 -11.58
CA LEU A 19 -7.44 16.68 -10.60
C LEU A 19 -6.93 16.26 -9.20
N SER A 20 -5.64 16.51 -8.88
CA SER A 20 -5.00 15.91 -7.70
C SER A 20 -5.62 16.34 -6.36
N ILE A 21 -5.85 17.63 -6.12
CA ILE A 21 -6.35 18.15 -4.84
C ILE A 21 -7.44 19.21 -5.08
N PRO A 22 -8.71 18.80 -5.20
CA PRO A 22 -9.81 19.72 -5.50
C PRO A 22 -9.96 20.87 -4.49
N LYS A 23 -9.63 20.62 -3.21
CA LYS A 23 -9.75 21.60 -2.13
C LYS A 23 -8.83 22.83 -2.29
N ILE A 24 -7.76 22.70 -3.07
CA ILE A 24 -6.83 23.82 -3.35
C ILE A 24 -6.99 24.36 -4.77
N GLY A 25 -8.12 24.09 -5.41
CA GLY A 25 -8.46 24.65 -6.72
C GLY A 25 -8.11 23.76 -7.91
N ALA A 26 -7.64 22.53 -7.70
CA ALA A 26 -7.41 21.58 -8.78
C ALA A 26 -8.72 21.27 -9.51
N SER A 27 -8.73 21.38 -10.84
CA SER A 27 -9.93 21.20 -11.66
C SER A 27 -9.61 20.54 -13.00
N LYS A 28 -10.63 20.12 -13.72
CA LYS A 28 -10.50 19.54 -15.06
C LYS A 28 -10.35 20.59 -16.18
N PHE A 29 -10.17 21.87 -15.87
CA PHE A 29 -10.15 22.97 -16.85
C PHE A 29 -9.20 22.71 -18.02
N GLY A 30 -7.96 22.27 -17.77
CA GLY A 30 -7.00 21.96 -18.82
C GLY A 30 -7.46 20.83 -19.74
N TYR A 31 -8.11 19.80 -19.20
CA TYR A 31 -8.69 18.69 -19.97
C TYR A 31 -9.87 19.16 -20.83
N ASP A 32 -10.76 20.01 -20.28
CA ASP A 32 -11.88 20.58 -21.03
C ASP A 32 -11.41 21.44 -22.22
N ILE A 33 -10.33 22.22 -22.02
CA ILE A 33 -9.69 22.97 -23.10
C ILE A 33 -9.11 22.01 -24.16
N ALA A 34 -8.36 20.99 -23.76
CA ALA A 34 -7.81 20.00 -24.69
C ALA A 34 -8.89 19.36 -25.55
N GLN A 35 -10.01 18.94 -24.94
CA GLN A 35 -11.17 18.39 -25.67
C GLN A 35 -11.80 19.39 -26.65
N LYS A 36 -11.93 20.67 -26.27
CA LYS A 36 -12.43 21.72 -27.15
C LYS A 36 -11.55 21.93 -28.40
N PHE A 37 -10.25 21.65 -28.28
CA PHE A 37 -9.32 21.67 -29.41
C PHE A 37 -9.21 20.33 -30.15
N GLY A 38 -10.13 19.37 -29.88
CA GLY A 38 -10.19 18.10 -30.58
C GLY A 38 -9.14 17.08 -30.11
N LEU A 39 -8.43 17.34 -29.01
CA LEU A 39 -7.44 16.41 -28.47
C LEU A 39 -8.15 15.32 -27.65
N LYS A 40 -7.69 14.07 -27.82
CA LYS A 40 -8.18 12.94 -27.02
C LYS A 40 -7.57 13.01 -25.62
N VAL A 41 -8.39 13.19 -24.61
CA VAL A 41 -8.00 13.04 -23.20
C VAL A 41 -8.17 11.57 -22.81
N ILE A 42 -7.06 10.96 -22.37
CA ILE A 42 -7.06 9.59 -21.81
C ILE A 42 -7.68 9.65 -20.41
N GLU A 43 -8.42 8.61 -20.05
CA GLU A 43 -9.02 8.48 -18.72
C GLU A 43 -7.97 8.69 -17.63
N THR A 44 -8.25 9.61 -16.71
CA THR A 44 -7.36 9.93 -15.58
C THR A 44 -7.72 9.05 -14.39
N LEU A 45 -6.73 8.41 -13.81
CA LEU A 45 -6.86 7.57 -12.63
C LEU A 45 -6.03 8.15 -11.46
N PRO A 46 -6.48 7.96 -10.21
CA PRO A 46 -5.66 8.28 -9.06
C PRO A 46 -4.33 7.52 -9.10
N ALA A 47 -3.22 8.21 -8.85
CA ALA A 47 -1.88 7.64 -8.76
C ALA A 47 -1.16 8.22 -7.55
N LEU A 48 -0.22 7.46 -6.97
CA LEU A 48 0.50 7.80 -5.75
C LEU A 48 -0.46 8.12 -4.59
N VAL A 49 -1.47 7.26 -4.42
CA VAL A 49 -2.51 7.40 -3.39
C VAL A 49 -2.49 6.22 -2.41
N PRO A 50 -2.88 6.45 -1.14
CA PRO A 50 -3.10 5.35 -0.20
C PRO A 50 -4.19 4.39 -0.68
N LEU A 51 -4.04 3.12 -0.34
CA LEU A 51 -5.08 2.11 -0.55
C LEU A 51 -5.99 2.03 0.67
N THR A 52 -7.29 2.10 0.45
CA THR A 52 -8.31 1.99 1.49
C THR A 52 -9.00 0.64 1.40
N PHE A 53 -9.45 0.14 2.56
CA PHE A 53 -10.12 -1.14 2.66
C PHE A 53 -11.44 -0.98 3.41
N SER A 54 -12.29 -1.98 3.28
CA SER A 54 -13.52 -2.15 4.06
C SER A 54 -13.40 -3.36 5.00
N GLU A 55 -14.28 -3.41 6.02
CA GLU A 55 -14.48 -4.56 6.90
C GLU A 55 -13.20 -5.10 7.58
N LYS A 56 -12.88 -6.39 7.38
CA LYS A 56 -11.86 -7.14 8.12
C LYS A 56 -10.46 -6.53 7.98
N ILE A 57 -10.02 -6.23 6.77
CA ILE A 57 -8.68 -5.66 6.54
C ILE A 57 -8.59 -4.27 7.17
N LEU A 58 -9.66 -3.49 7.12
CA LEU A 58 -9.69 -2.18 7.76
C LEU A 58 -9.57 -2.28 9.29
N ALA A 59 -10.17 -3.29 9.91
CA ALA A 59 -10.02 -3.53 11.35
C ALA A 59 -8.56 -3.77 11.74
N ILE A 60 -7.85 -4.63 11.00
CA ILE A 60 -6.41 -4.87 11.17
C ILE A 60 -5.60 -3.58 10.98
N CYS A 61 -5.88 -2.82 9.94
CA CYS A 61 -5.18 -1.56 9.68
C CYS A 61 -5.40 -0.54 10.81
N LYS A 62 -6.60 -0.45 11.37
CA LYS A 62 -6.91 0.43 12.51
C LYS A 62 -6.12 0.05 13.75
N GLU A 63 -6.05 -1.24 14.06
CA GLU A 63 -5.30 -1.76 15.20
C GLU A 63 -3.80 -1.49 15.05
N LEU A 64 -3.27 -1.56 13.83
CA LEU A 64 -1.87 -1.30 13.52
C LEU A 64 -1.58 0.17 13.17
N THR A 65 -2.53 1.08 13.30
CA THR A 65 -2.34 2.48 12.90
C THR A 65 -1.06 3.08 13.46
N GLY A 66 -0.28 3.73 12.58
CA GLY A 66 1.00 4.35 12.89
C GLY A 66 2.20 3.39 12.81
N LEU A 67 1.99 2.09 12.60
CA LEU A 67 3.06 1.14 12.42
C LEU A 67 3.61 1.23 10.98
N SER A 68 4.94 1.36 10.86
CA SER A 68 5.65 1.26 9.59
C SER A 68 6.54 0.03 9.57
N VAL A 69 6.62 -0.64 8.42
CA VAL A 69 7.49 -1.80 8.18
C VAL A 69 8.09 -1.72 6.78
N GLU A 70 9.32 -2.24 6.63
CA GLU A 70 9.88 -2.50 5.31
C GLU A 70 9.14 -3.68 4.68
N ALA A 71 8.76 -3.54 3.41
CA ALA A 71 8.01 -4.57 2.70
C ALA A 71 8.31 -4.55 1.20
N VAL A 72 8.16 -5.69 0.55
CA VAL A 72 8.03 -5.74 -0.90
C VAL A 72 6.55 -5.83 -1.25
N VAL A 73 6.03 -4.77 -1.88
CA VAL A 73 4.65 -4.73 -2.38
C VAL A 73 4.66 -4.97 -3.87
N SER A 74 3.87 -5.93 -4.34
CA SER A 74 3.86 -6.32 -5.74
C SER A 74 2.46 -6.44 -6.33
N PHE A 75 2.38 -6.12 -7.62
CA PHE A 75 1.20 -6.29 -8.46
C PHE A 75 1.64 -6.75 -9.85
N LYS A 76 1.21 -7.94 -10.27
CA LYS A 76 1.65 -8.59 -11.51
C LYS A 76 3.18 -8.70 -11.57
N LYS A 77 3.82 -8.01 -12.52
CA LYS A 77 5.27 -8.00 -12.72
C LYS A 77 5.98 -6.81 -12.05
N THR A 78 5.22 -5.87 -11.50
CA THR A 78 5.75 -4.66 -10.87
C THR A 78 5.85 -4.87 -9.36
N PHE A 79 6.95 -4.43 -8.76
CA PHE A 79 7.13 -4.46 -7.31
C PHE A 79 7.92 -3.24 -6.85
N PHE A 80 7.74 -2.91 -5.57
CA PHE A 80 8.49 -1.86 -4.87
C PHE A 80 8.90 -2.37 -3.50
N GLU A 81 10.19 -2.25 -3.19
CA GLU A 81 10.78 -2.60 -1.88
C GLU A 81 11.04 -1.31 -1.13
N GLU A 82 10.13 -0.91 -0.27
CA GLU A 82 10.12 0.35 0.46
C GLU A 82 9.25 0.24 1.71
N GLY A 83 9.28 1.28 2.55
CA GLY A 83 8.42 1.37 3.72
C GLY A 83 6.92 1.31 3.38
N MET A 84 6.18 0.51 4.14
CA MET A 84 4.73 0.42 4.16
C MET A 84 4.19 0.90 5.50
N LEU A 85 3.15 1.72 5.50
CA LEU A 85 2.54 2.31 6.70
C LEU A 85 1.10 1.86 6.86
N PHE A 86 0.75 1.36 8.03
CA PHE A 86 -0.63 1.11 8.43
C PHE A 86 -1.29 2.41 8.91
N THR A 87 -2.49 2.68 8.39
CA THR A 87 -3.29 3.87 8.76
C THR A 87 -4.69 3.47 9.18
N HIS A 88 -5.42 4.36 9.82
CA HIS A 88 -6.82 4.14 10.22
C HIS A 88 -7.79 3.92 9.04
N ARG A 89 -7.35 4.12 7.80
CA ARG A 89 -8.14 3.94 6.58
C ARG A 89 -7.64 2.83 5.67
N GLY A 90 -6.48 2.25 5.96
CA GLY A 90 -5.84 1.24 5.13
C GLY A 90 -4.32 1.36 5.11
N LEU A 91 -3.70 1.20 3.96
CA LEU A 91 -2.26 1.21 3.78
C LEU A 91 -1.78 2.45 3.04
N SER A 92 -0.60 2.93 3.43
CA SER A 92 0.11 4.05 2.83
C SER A 92 1.63 3.74 2.87
N GLY A 93 2.45 4.75 2.69
CA GLY A 93 3.90 4.62 2.63
C GLY A 93 4.41 4.48 1.19
N PRO A 94 5.71 4.67 0.96
CA PRO A 94 6.29 4.75 -0.38
C PRO A 94 5.95 3.55 -1.28
N SER A 95 6.05 2.32 -0.77
CA SER A 95 5.74 1.09 -1.53
C SER A 95 4.27 1.05 -1.99
N ILE A 96 3.34 1.46 -1.12
CA ILE A 96 1.90 1.49 -1.42
C ILE A 96 1.57 2.63 -2.40
N LEU A 97 2.13 3.81 -2.19
CA LEU A 97 1.88 4.95 -3.08
C LEU A 97 2.37 4.64 -4.51
N GLN A 98 3.54 4.02 -4.65
CA GLN A 98 4.08 3.66 -5.95
C GLN A 98 3.25 2.57 -6.63
N ILE A 99 2.88 1.48 -5.92
CA ILE A 99 2.10 0.38 -6.51
C ILE A 99 0.69 0.82 -6.90
N SER A 100 0.11 1.82 -6.22
CA SER A 100 -1.22 2.36 -6.53
C SER A 100 -1.33 2.91 -7.96
N SER A 101 -0.22 3.33 -8.57
CA SER A 101 -0.17 3.78 -9.96
C SER A 101 -0.39 2.66 -10.98
N TYR A 102 -0.27 1.42 -10.58
CA TYR A 102 -0.43 0.21 -11.42
C TYR A 102 -1.69 -0.58 -11.09
N TRP A 103 -2.22 -0.38 -9.89
CA TRP A 103 -3.38 -1.08 -9.34
C TRP A 103 -4.70 -0.44 -9.81
N LYS A 104 -5.72 -1.27 -9.98
CA LYS A 104 -7.09 -0.82 -10.23
C LYS A 104 -8.03 -1.37 -9.18
N LEU A 105 -9.15 -0.69 -8.97
CA LEU A 105 -10.17 -1.11 -8.00
C LEU A 105 -10.61 -2.57 -8.27
N GLY A 106 -10.51 -3.41 -7.24
CA GLY A 106 -10.81 -4.84 -7.30
C GLY A 106 -9.60 -5.75 -7.56
N ASP A 107 -8.44 -5.19 -7.92
CA ASP A 107 -7.21 -5.98 -8.05
C ASP A 107 -6.61 -6.32 -6.67
N ASN A 108 -5.90 -7.45 -6.58
CA ASN A 108 -5.16 -7.86 -5.39
C ASN A 108 -3.68 -7.47 -5.51
N ILE A 109 -3.13 -6.87 -4.46
CA ILE A 109 -1.68 -6.72 -4.27
C ILE A 109 -1.15 -7.85 -3.39
N LYS A 110 0.14 -8.18 -3.53
CA LYS A 110 0.86 -9.07 -2.62
C LYS A 110 1.84 -8.25 -1.81
N VAL A 111 1.91 -8.52 -0.51
CA VAL A 111 2.83 -7.87 0.42
C VAL A 111 3.71 -8.92 1.06
N ASN A 112 5.01 -8.82 0.83
CA ASN A 112 6.02 -9.59 1.55
C ASN A 112 6.60 -8.72 2.66
N LEU A 113 6.37 -9.12 3.91
CA LEU A 113 6.78 -8.39 5.10
C LEU A 113 8.19 -8.73 5.58
N SER A 114 8.82 -9.74 4.98
CA SER A 114 10.17 -10.18 5.33
C SER A 114 10.96 -10.60 4.08
N PRO A 115 11.22 -9.66 3.16
CA PRO A 115 11.80 -10.00 1.85
C PRO A 115 13.25 -10.50 1.92
N LYS A 116 13.96 -10.22 3.00
CA LYS A 116 15.40 -10.54 3.17
C LYS A 116 15.66 -11.83 3.94
N LEU A 117 14.61 -12.49 4.44
CA LEU A 117 14.73 -13.66 5.28
C LEU A 117 13.97 -14.85 4.67
N ASP A 118 14.60 -16.00 4.64
CA ASP A 118 13.95 -17.28 4.42
C ASP A 118 13.19 -17.68 5.68
N ILE A 119 11.88 -17.41 5.68
CA ILE A 119 11.00 -17.63 6.84
C ILE A 119 10.94 -19.10 7.23
N ASP A 120 10.86 -19.99 6.25
CA ASP A 120 10.76 -21.44 6.51
C ASP A 120 12.02 -21.93 7.22
N LYS A 121 13.19 -21.51 6.76
CA LYS A 121 14.47 -21.84 7.39
C LYS A 121 14.55 -21.27 8.81
N PHE A 122 14.20 -19.99 8.99
CA PHE A 122 14.21 -19.32 10.28
C PHE A 122 13.30 -20.02 11.29
N LEU A 123 12.07 -20.33 10.94
CA LEU A 123 11.11 -20.97 11.84
C LEU A 123 11.56 -22.41 12.20
N ASN A 124 12.10 -23.16 11.24
CA ASN A 124 12.64 -24.50 11.50
C ASN A 124 13.84 -24.45 12.46
N GLU A 125 14.76 -23.50 12.30
CA GLU A 125 15.88 -23.30 13.23
C GLU A 125 15.38 -22.95 14.65
N ARG A 126 14.36 -22.07 14.76
CA ARG A 126 13.74 -21.73 16.07
C ARG A 126 13.00 -22.90 16.69
N LYS A 127 12.34 -23.73 15.91
CA LYS A 127 11.67 -24.95 16.37
C LYS A 127 12.64 -25.93 17.04
N ILE A 128 13.88 -25.99 16.54
CA ILE A 128 14.95 -26.83 17.11
C ILE A 128 15.58 -26.17 18.34
N SER A 129 15.91 -24.88 18.25
CA SER A 129 16.65 -24.17 19.32
C SER A 129 15.77 -23.75 20.50
N ASN A 130 14.52 -23.37 20.25
CA ASN A 130 13.59 -22.84 21.23
C ASN A 130 12.18 -23.50 21.16
N PRO A 131 12.07 -24.83 21.30
CA PRO A 131 10.84 -25.59 21.00
C PRO A 131 9.63 -25.18 21.83
N LYS A 132 9.84 -24.70 23.06
CA LYS A 132 8.76 -24.30 23.98
C LYS A 132 8.42 -22.80 23.88
N GLN A 133 8.99 -22.08 22.96
CA GLN A 133 8.71 -20.66 22.80
C GLN A 133 7.42 -20.47 22.00
N ASP A 134 6.61 -19.49 22.42
CA ASP A 134 5.38 -19.13 21.70
C ASP A 134 5.72 -18.57 20.32
N ILE A 135 4.96 -19.01 19.31
CA ILE A 135 5.18 -18.62 17.91
C ILE A 135 5.11 -17.11 17.69
N SER A 136 4.24 -16.42 18.40
CA SER A 136 4.10 -14.96 18.26
C SER A 136 5.34 -14.21 18.76
N ILE A 137 6.04 -14.75 19.76
CA ILE A 137 7.30 -14.21 20.25
C ILE A 137 8.40 -14.43 19.20
N ILE A 138 8.45 -15.62 18.59
CA ILE A 138 9.43 -15.94 17.54
C ILE A 138 9.22 -15.03 16.32
N VAL A 139 7.98 -14.87 15.87
CA VAL A 139 7.66 -13.96 14.76
C VAL A 139 7.96 -12.49 15.12
N SER A 140 7.91 -12.14 16.41
CA SER A 140 8.28 -10.79 16.88
C SER A 140 9.78 -10.49 16.80
N GLU A 141 10.62 -11.48 16.55
CA GLU A 141 12.07 -11.26 16.31
C GLU A 141 12.31 -10.62 14.92
N ILE A 142 11.39 -10.84 13.98
CA ILE A 142 11.49 -10.38 12.58
C ILE A 142 10.47 -9.32 12.20
N LEU A 143 9.35 -9.24 12.92
CA LEU A 143 8.28 -8.25 12.71
C LEU A 143 8.00 -7.47 13.99
N PRO A 144 7.46 -6.25 13.90
CA PRO A 144 6.98 -5.54 15.07
C PRO A 144 5.96 -6.37 15.87
N LYS A 145 6.08 -6.40 17.20
CA LYS A 145 5.28 -7.27 18.10
C LYS A 145 3.78 -7.23 17.82
N ARG A 146 3.20 -6.03 17.63
CA ARG A 146 1.77 -5.89 17.32
C ARG A 146 1.38 -6.60 16.03
N LEU A 147 2.20 -6.47 15.00
CA LEU A 147 1.97 -7.11 13.71
C LEU A 147 2.12 -8.63 13.81
N ALA A 148 3.16 -9.11 14.51
CA ALA A 148 3.39 -10.53 14.74
C ALA A 148 2.18 -11.20 15.43
N HIS A 149 1.67 -10.60 16.50
CA HIS A 149 0.47 -11.10 17.21
C HIS A 149 -0.75 -11.14 16.29
N ILE A 150 -1.01 -10.10 15.51
CA ILE A 150 -2.15 -10.08 14.58
C ILE A 150 -2.01 -11.16 13.51
N ILE A 151 -0.82 -11.33 12.91
CA ILE A 151 -0.59 -12.36 11.91
C ILE A 151 -0.86 -13.75 12.49
N CYS A 152 -0.33 -14.05 13.68
CA CYS A 152 -0.56 -15.33 14.34
C CYS A 152 -2.06 -15.55 14.62
N ASN A 153 -2.75 -14.57 15.18
CA ASN A 153 -4.17 -14.66 15.50
C ASN A 153 -5.05 -14.84 14.24
N GLU A 154 -4.82 -14.06 13.19
CA GLU A 154 -5.60 -14.14 11.95
C GLU A 154 -5.43 -15.49 11.22
N ASN A 155 -4.31 -16.16 11.42
CA ASN A 155 -4.05 -17.48 10.87
C ASN A 155 -4.37 -18.63 11.86
N ASN A 156 -4.88 -18.32 13.06
CA ASN A 156 -5.14 -19.29 14.13
C ASN A 156 -3.88 -20.11 14.52
N VAL A 157 -2.71 -19.48 14.48
CA VAL A 157 -1.43 -20.09 14.83
C VAL A 157 -1.01 -19.58 16.21
N ASN A 158 -1.16 -20.40 17.23
CA ASN A 158 -0.92 -20.04 18.62
C ASN A 158 -0.23 -21.18 19.36
N GLY A 159 0.46 -20.86 20.47
CA GLY A 159 1.12 -21.82 21.33
C GLY A 159 2.59 -22.04 20.98
N ASN A 160 3.16 -23.11 21.55
CA ASN A 160 4.58 -23.41 21.39
C ASN A 160 4.89 -23.87 19.96
N ILE A 161 6.01 -23.39 19.41
CA ILE A 161 6.39 -23.70 18.02
C ILE A 161 6.55 -25.21 17.78
N CYS A 162 6.97 -26.01 18.81
CA CYS A 162 7.11 -27.47 18.65
C CYS A 162 5.78 -28.19 18.43
N GLU A 163 4.65 -27.62 18.86
CA GLU A 163 3.30 -28.19 18.72
C GLU A 163 2.72 -27.94 17.32
N LEU A 164 3.29 -27.03 16.58
CA LEU A 164 2.86 -26.66 15.22
C LEU A 164 3.44 -27.62 14.18
N SER A 165 2.60 -28.07 13.25
CA SER A 165 3.09 -28.90 12.14
C SER A 165 3.89 -28.04 11.15
N ASN A 166 4.88 -28.65 10.46
CA ASN A 166 5.67 -27.95 9.43
C ASN A 166 4.83 -27.50 8.21
N LYS A 167 3.57 -27.93 8.12
CA LYS A 167 2.64 -27.49 7.09
C LYS A 167 1.94 -26.16 7.47
N ILE A 168 1.94 -25.85 8.75
CA ILE A 168 1.31 -24.64 9.30
C ILE A 168 2.34 -23.51 9.42
N LEU A 169 3.61 -23.87 9.66
CA LEU A 169 4.73 -22.93 9.67
C LEU A 169 5.11 -22.53 8.25
#